data_5150064fc82f04e4b3f2f340d5f48835
#
_entry.id   5150064fc82f04e4b3f2f340d5f48835
#
_cell.length_a   1.000
_cell.length_b   1.000
_cell.length_c   1.000
_cell.angle_alpha   90.00
_cell.angle_beta   90.00
_cell.angle_gamma   90.00
#
_symmetry.space_group_name_H-M   'P 1'
#
loop_
_entity.id
_entity.type
_entity.pdbx_description
1 polymer ?
#
loop_
_entity_poly.entity_id
_entity_poly.type
_entity_poly.pdbx_seq_one_letter_code
_entity_poly.pdbx_strand_id
1 'polypeptide(L)'
;MKKIIACLFFCIIICNTLKAQKYNGIDAGMGNLFRMSDAKTRSISPENFNGAKGGGGKATTGTGAGPSKDLGQGWKVSPSVVIKSKTTFTVAEITGSGSVQHIWMTPTGNWRYSVLRFYWDDETTPSVEVPVGDFFGMGWGKYSPLQSLAVCVNPGSAFNCYWPMPFRKKCTITMENIDAKDMVLYYQVDYILTEVPADAAYFHAQFNRTNPLPYKQNYTLVNNIKGKGQYVGTYLAYGAHSNGWWGEGEIKFFMDGDTDYPTICGTGTEDYFCGSYDFDTRKKNSAGVEEINYTEFCTPYAGLPQVIKGDGHYEIAQRFGMYRWHITDPIRFDKDLKVTIQALGWRDTGGYLPLQDDIASTVFWYQLEPHTVFPKLPAKEQLEIN
;
A
#
# COMPACT_ATOMS: atom_id res chain seq x y z
N MET A 1 -43.73 -35.86 -29.84
CA MET A 1 -42.38 -36.45 -29.77
C MET A 1 -41.28 -35.56 -30.37
N LYS A 2 -41.43 -35.02 -31.61
CA LYS A 2 -40.36 -34.18 -32.25
C LYS A 2 -40.01 -32.88 -31.49
N LYS A 3 -40.96 -32.23 -30.75
CA LYS A 3 -40.70 -31.01 -29.97
C LYS A 3 -39.94 -31.27 -28.64
N ILE A 4 -40.12 -32.42 -28.04
CA ILE A 4 -39.43 -32.81 -26.80
C ILE A 4 -37.97 -33.15 -27.08
N ILE A 5 -37.68 -33.77 -28.23
CA ILE A 5 -36.31 -34.10 -28.66
C ILE A 5 -35.50 -32.83 -28.96
N ALA A 6 -36.13 -31.79 -29.56
CA ALA A 6 -35.45 -30.50 -29.79
C ALA A 6 -35.06 -29.74 -28.51
N CYS A 7 -35.90 -29.76 -27.48
CA CYS A 7 -35.58 -29.16 -26.18
C CYS A 7 -34.47 -29.91 -25.44
N LEU A 8 -34.45 -31.24 -25.53
CA LEU A 8 -33.34 -32.03 -24.91
C LEU A 8 -32.01 -31.82 -25.63
N PHE A 9 -31.99 -31.63 -26.95
CA PHE A 9 -30.79 -31.33 -27.72
C PHE A 9 -30.27 -29.89 -27.38
N PHE A 10 -31.15 -28.93 -27.20
CA PHE A 10 -30.79 -27.56 -26.83
C PHE A 10 -30.21 -27.48 -25.40
N CYS A 11 -30.77 -28.23 -24.43
CA CYS A 11 -30.25 -28.33 -23.07
C CYS A 11 -28.88 -29.05 -23.04
N ILE A 12 -28.62 -30.04 -23.86
CA ILE A 12 -27.33 -30.73 -23.91
C ILE A 12 -26.23 -29.84 -24.52
N ILE A 13 -26.55 -28.96 -25.47
CA ILE A 13 -25.58 -27.99 -26.04
C ILE A 13 -25.24 -26.90 -25.05
N ILE A 14 -26.16 -26.44 -24.20
CA ILE A 14 -25.90 -25.43 -23.17
C ILE A 14 -25.09 -26.01 -22.00
N CYS A 15 -25.29 -27.26 -21.63
CA CYS A 15 -24.51 -27.91 -20.58
C CYS A 15 -23.03 -28.17 -20.94
N ASN A 16 -22.68 -28.19 -22.23
CA ASN A 16 -21.28 -28.45 -22.63
C ASN A 16 -20.37 -27.23 -22.67
N THR A 17 -20.85 -26.01 -22.33
CA THR A 17 -20.04 -24.78 -22.33
C THR A 17 -19.67 -24.24 -20.97
N LEU A 18 -20.24 -24.79 -19.90
CA LEU A 18 -19.86 -24.43 -18.53
C LEU A 18 -18.61 -25.22 -18.08
N LYS A 19 -17.46 -24.92 -18.65
CA LYS A 19 -16.19 -25.34 -18.03
C LYS A 19 -15.98 -24.48 -16.78
N ALA A 20 -15.95 -25.13 -15.61
CA ALA A 20 -15.50 -24.46 -14.39
C ALA A 20 -14.12 -23.82 -14.66
N GLN A 21 -13.97 -22.55 -14.32
CA GLN A 21 -12.70 -21.86 -14.50
C GLN A 21 -11.62 -22.60 -13.73
N LYS A 22 -10.56 -23.02 -14.41
CA LYS A 22 -9.43 -23.70 -13.79
C LYS A 22 -8.73 -22.72 -12.85
N TYR A 23 -8.33 -23.19 -11.67
CA TYR A 23 -7.54 -22.39 -10.74
C TYR A 23 -6.27 -21.88 -11.41
N ASN A 24 -6.06 -20.56 -11.40
CA ASN A 24 -4.98 -19.86 -12.12
C ASN A 24 -3.76 -19.51 -11.25
N GLY A 25 -3.82 -19.75 -9.93
CA GLY A 25 -2.72 -19.49 -9.00
C GLY A 25 -2.64 -18.07 -8.44
N ILE A 26 -3.50 -17.13 -8.84
CA ILE A 26 -3.46 -15.74 -8.35
C ILE A 26 -3.84 -15.68 -6.87
N ASP A 27 -4.94 -16.29 -6.48
CA ASP A 27 -5.36 -16.39 -5.08
C ASP A 27 -4.68 -17.58 -4.39
N ALA A 28 -3.42 -17.40 -3.99
CA ALA A 28 -2.59 -18.41 -3.37
C ALA A 28 -2.64 -18.41 -1.82
N GLY A 29 -3.71 -17.88 -1.21
CA GLY A 29 -3.91 -17.92 0.25
C GLY A 29 -3.97 -19.33 0.82
N MET A 30 -3.90 -19.47 2.15
CA MET A 30 -3.88 -20.75 2.85
C MET A 30 -4.98 -21.72 2.42
N GLY A 31 -6.17 -21.21 2.04
CA GLY A 31 -7.29 -22.00 1.56
C GLY A 31 -7.10 -22.60 0.16
N ASN A 32 -6.13 -22.12 -0.63
CA ASN A 32 -5.86 -22.54 -2.01
C ASN A 32 -4.45 -23.06 -2.23
N LEU A 33 -3.56 -22.99 -1.22
CA LEU A 33 -2.14 -23.32 -1.37
C LEU A 33 -1.89 -24.77 -1.88
N PHE A 34 -2.77 -25.68 -1.54
CA PHE A 34 -2.71 -27.09 -1.98
C PHE A 34 -3.21 -27.32 -3.43
N ARG A 35 -3.82 -26.29 -4.05
CA ARG A 35 -4.36 -26.41 -5.42
C ARG A 35 -3.25 -26.15 -6.43
N MET A 36 -3.11 -27.04 -7.39
CA MET A 36 -2.14 -26.90 -8.47
C MET A 36 -2.70 -26.06 -9.62
N SER A 37 -1.84 -25.21 -10.19
CA SER A 37 -2.14 -24.40 -11.39
C SER A 37 -1.05 -24.55 -12.43
N ASP A 38 -1.29 -24.05 -13.66
CA ASP A 38 -0.27 -23.99 -14.71
C ASP A 38 0.57 -22.70 -14.67
N ALA A 39 0.37 -21.85 -13.64
CA ALA A 39 1.11 -20.63 -13.45
C ALA A 39 2.63 -20.87 -13.39
N LYS A 40 3.39 -19.93 -13.96
CA LYS A 40 4.86 -19.98 -14.00
C LYS A 40 5.44 -18.96 -13.04
N THR A 41 6.00 -19.39 -11.93
CA THR A 41 6.69 -18.53 -10.98
C THR A 41 7.96 -17.94 -11.60
N ARG A 42 8.18 -16.65 -11.37
CA ARG A 42 9.34 -15.87 -11.79
C ARG A 42 9.69 -14.87 -10.68
N SER A 43 10.92 -14.35 -10.74
CA SER A 43 11.39 -13.32 -9.83
C SER A 43 12.34 -12.37 -10.56
N ILE A 44 12.18 -11.07 -10.31
CA ILE A 44 13.14 -10.03 -10.73
C ILE A 44 13.88 -9.54 -9.50
N SER A 45 15.20 -9.49 -9.61
CA SER A 45 16.10 -8.93 -8.61
C SER A 45 17.38 -8.45 -9.30
N PRO A 46 18.30 -7.77 -8.61
CA PRO A 46 19.59 -7.40 -9.20
C PRO A 46 20.44 -8.60 -9.64
N GLU A 47 20.15 -9.81 -9.15
CA GLU A 47 20.79 -11.06 -9.61
C GLU A 47 20.08 -11.67 -10.85
N ASN A 48 18.91 -11.11 -11.27
CA ASN A 48 18.16 -11.53 -12.46
C ASN A 48 17.21 -10.40 -12.90
N PHE A 49 17.72 -9.38 -13.58
CA PHE A 49 16.99 -8.14 -13.91
C PHE A 49 15.78 -8.33 -14.82
N ASN A 50 15.70 -9.40 -15.58
CA ASN A 50 14.59 -9.66 -16.51
C ASN A 50 13.69 -10.84 -16.09
N GLY A 51 13.94 -11.45 -14.93
CA GLY A 51 13.18 -12.59 -14.44
C GLY A 51 13.26 -13.84 -15.32
N ALA A 52 14.26 -13.96 -16.17
CA ALA A 52 14.40 -15.08 -17.11
C ALA A 52 14.57 -16.42 -16.36
N LYS A 53 13.93 -17.47 -16.89
CA LYS A 53 14.11 -18.84 -16.37
C LYS A 53 15.58 -19.24 -16.44
N GLY A 54 16.16 -19.65 -15.31
CA GLY A 54 17.57 -19.98 -15.20
C GLY A 54 18.50 -18.78 -15.37
N GLY A 55 18.03 -17.55 -15.19
CA GLY A 55 18.80 -16.30 -15.32
C GLY A 55 19.52 -15.85 -14.06
N GLY A 56 19.13 -16.37 -12.89
CA GLY A 56 19.68 -15.96 -11.60
C GLY A 56 21.14 -16.42 -11.38
N GLY A 57 21.89 -15.63 -10.61
CA GLY A 57 23.29 -15.93 -10.25
C GLY A 57 24.28 -15.89 -11.40
N LYS A 58 23.93 -15.29 -12.53
CA LYS A 58 24.82 -15.17 -13.72
C LYS A 58 25.64 -13.90 -13.77
N ALA A 59 25.44 -12.98 -12.85
CA ALA A 59 26.17 -11.73 -12.81
C ALA A 59 27.67 -11.98 -12.64
N THR A 60 28.48 -11.23 -13.40
CA THR A 60 29.95 -11.18 -13.27
C THR A 60 30.43 -9.84 -12.74
N THR A 61 29.52 -8.85 -12.72
CA THR A 61 29.74 -7.49 -12.21
C THR A 61 28.54 -7.06 -11.37
N GLY A 62 28.75 -6.16 -10.41
CA GLY A 62 27.69 -5.66 -9.54
C GLY A 62 28.24 -5.12 -8.23
N THR A 63 27.35 -4.66 -7.37
CA THR A 63 27.69 -4.07 -6.07
C THR A 63 28.38 -5.04 -5.10
N GLY A 64 28.22 -6.34 -5.31
CA GLY A 64 28.86 -7.42 -4.55
C GLY A 64 30.11 -8.01 -5.20
N ALA A 65 30.55 -7.50 -6.37
CA ALA A 65 31.69 -8.07 -7.11
C ALA A 65 33.00 -8.04 -6.30
N GLY A 66 33.24 -6.99 -5.51
CA GLY A 66 34.39 -6.91 -4.62
C GLY A 66 34.39 -8.01 -3.54
N PRO A 67 33.36 -8.11 -2.68
CA PRO A 67 33.23 -9.18 -1.71
C PRO A 67 33.25 -10.60 -2.28
N SER A 68 32.75 -10.80 -3.49
CA SER A 68 32.67 -12.12 -4.15
C SER A 68 33.85 -12.44 -5.05
N LYS A 69 34.92 -11.62 -5.08
CA LYS A 69 36.05 -11.74 -6.02
C LYS A 69 36.71 -13.12 -6.03
N ASP A 70 36.81 -13.76 -4.87
CA ASP A 70 37.47 -15.07 -4.71
C ASP A 70 36.48 -16.24 -4.86
N LEU A 71 35.17 -15.96 -5.02
CA LEU A 71 34.10 -16.96 -5.14
C LEU A 71 33.63 -17.12 -6.59
N GLY A 72 33.68 -16.06 -7.38
CA GLY A 72 33.35 -16.04 -8.82
C GLY A 72 31.85 -16.02 -9.10
N GLN A 73 31.51 -16.35 -10.35
CA GLN A 73 30.12 -16.39 -10.83
C GLN A 73 29.30 -17.48 -10.12
N GLY A 74 28.02 -17.21 -9.91
CA GLY A 74 27.12 -18.09 -9.17
C GLY A 74 27.00 -17.76 -7.68
N TRP A 75 27.87 -16.87 -7.19
CA TRP A 75 27.79 -16.32 -5.85
C TRP A 75 27.15 -14.93 -5.86
N LYS A 76 27.03 -14.26 -4.71
CA LYS A 76 26.35 -12.98 -4.51
C LYS A 76 27.13 -11.80 -5.15
N VAL A 77 27.09 -11.67 -6.47
CA VAL A 77 27.83 -10.68 -7.25
C VAL A 77 27.06 -9.37 -7.44
N SER A 78 25.74 -9.44 -7.62
CA SER A 78 24.89 -8.27 -7.90
C SER A 78 23.68 -8.19 -6.94
N PRO A 79 23.90 -8.00 -5.62
CA PRO A 79 22.81 -8.05 -4.64
C PRO A 79 21.92 -6.80 -4.62
N SER A 80 22.37 -5.69 -5.20
CA SER A 80 21.68 -4.39 -5.13
C SER A 80 22.01 -3.52 -6.34
N VAL A 81 21.29 -2.42 -6.46
CA VAL A 81 21.57 -1.35 -7.44
C VAL A 81 21.82 -0.02 -6.74
N VAL A 82 22.57 0.87 -7.40
CA VAL A 82 22.71 2.26 -7.00
C VAL A 82 21.83 3.11 -7.91
N ILE A 83 20.82 3.76 -7.34
CA ILE A 83 19.97 4.71 -8.06
C ILE A 83 20.53 6.11 -7.83
N LYS A 84 21.02 6.71 -8.91
CA LYS A 84 21.65 8.02 -8.85
C LYS A 84 20.65 9.11 -8.44
N SER A 85 21.17 10.16 -7.84
CA SER A 85 20.41 11.38 -7.53
C SER A 85 19.63 11.86 -8.76
N LYS A 86 18.36 12.20 -8.58
CA LYS A 86 17.45 12.75 -9.62
C LYS A 86 17.31 11.86 -10.85
N THR A 87 17.36 10.53 -10.66
CA THR A 87 17.13 9.56 -11.73
C THR A 87 16.04 8.56 -11.37
N THR A 88 15.46 7.98 -12.40
CA THR A 88 14.49 6.89 -12.30
C THR A 88 15.15 5.57 -12.72
N PHE A 89 14.94 4.54 -11.91
CA PHE A 89 15.38 3.17 -12.18
C PHE A 89 14.16 2.27 -12.41
N THR A 90 14.22 1.45 -13.45
CA THR A 90 13.21 0.40 -13.69
C THR A 90 13.51 -0.80 -12.80
N VAL A 91 12.71 -0.98 -11.76
CA VAL A 91 12.81 -2.08 -10.78
C VAL A 91 12.38 -3.40 -11.42
N ALA A 92 11.27 -3.37 -12.17
CA ALA A 92 10.76 -4.52 -12.89
C ALA A 92 10.08 -4.12 -14.19
N GLU A 93 10.30 -4.91 -15.23
CA GLU A 93 9.53 -4.89 -16.47
C GLU A 93 9.15 -6.32 -16.82
N ILE A 94 7.84 -6.62 -16.75
CA ILE A 94 7.29 -7.96 -16.91
C ILE A 94 6.36 -7.95 -18.12
N THR A 95 6.63 -8.80 -19.09
CA THR A 95 5.78 -8.97 -20.30
C THR A 95 4.96 -10.24 -20.19
N GLY A 96 3.71 -10.18 -20.62
CA GLY A 96 2.73 -11.27 -20.56
C GLY A 96 1.66 -11.01 -19.52
N SER A 97 0.66 -11.91 -19.45
CA SER A 97 -0.40 -11.87 -18.45
C SER A 97 0.07 -12.53 -17.14
N GLY A 98 -0.23 -11.92 -16.01
CA GLY A 98 0.23 -12.44 -14.73
C GLY A 98 -0.19 -11.62 -13.51
N SER A 99 0.47 -11.87 -12.38
CA SER A 99 0.24 -11.12 -11.14
C SER A 99 1.54 -11.01 -10.35
N VAL A 100 1.88 -9.81 -9.89
CA VAL A 100 2.87 -9.64 -8.82
C VAL A 100 2.26 -10.21 -7.53
N GLN A 101 3.05 -11.01 -6.81
CA GLN A 101 2.59 -11.73 -5.62
C GLN A 101 3.28 -11.23 -4.35
N HIS A 102 4.53 -10.78 -4.48
CA HIS A 102 5.33 -10.29 -3.37
C HIS A 102 6.36 -9.28 -3.86
N ILE A 103 6.56 -8.23 -3.09
CA ILE A 103 7.65 -7.27 -3.27
C ILE A 103 8.41 -7.17 -1.95
N TRP A 104 9.70 -7.46 -1.99
CA TRP A 104 10.62 -7.17 -0.90
C TRP A 104 11.58 -6.06 -1.31
N MET A 105 11.79 -5.09 -0.43
CA MET A 105 12.73 -3.98 -0.66
C MET A 105 13.44 -3.57 0.63
N THR A 106 14.69 -3.12 0.49
CA THR A 106 15.42 -2.44 1.55
C THR A 106 16.16 -1.24 0.96
N PRO A 107 15.48 -0.07 0.82
CA PRO A 107 16.07 1.15 0.29
C PRO A 107 16.86 1.89 1.35
N THR A 108 18.03 2.42 0.97
CA THR A 108 18.76 3.43 1.76
C THR A 108 18.24 4.85 1.42
N GLY A 109 18.75 5.86 2.11
CA GLY A 109 18.41 7.26 1.83
C GLY A 109 17.09 7.70 2.46
N ASN A 110 16.50 8.75 1.91
CA ASN A 110 15.23 9.31 2.39
C ASN A 110 14.05 8.62 1.71
N TRP A 111 13.26 7.88 2.49
CA TRP A 111 12.14 7.10 1.96
C TRP A 111 10.99 7.96 1.40
N ARG A 112 10.86 9.22 1.85
CA ARG A 112 9.91 10.19 1.30
C ARG A 112 10.35 10.76 -0.05
N TYR A 113 11.67 10.72 -0.34
CA TYR A 113 12.25 11.18 -1.59
C TYR A 113 12.53 10.05 -2.59
N SER A 114 12.03 8.86 -2.29
CA SER A 114 12.11 7.67 -3.15
C SER A 114 10.70 7.30 -3.57
N VAL A 115 10.33 7.59 -4.83
CA VAL A 115 8.96 7.48 -5.32
C VAL A 115 8.79 6.19 -6.12
N LEU A 116 7.89 5.33 -5.65
CA LEU A 116 7.44 4.14 -6.37
C LEU A 116 6.34 4.51 -7.36
N ARG A 117 6.46 4.03 -8.62
CA ARG A 117 5.38 4.07 -9.60
C ARG A 117 5.20 2.72 -10.24
N PHE A 118 3.92 2.31 -10.41
CA PHE A 118 3.55 1.09 -11.13
C PHE A 118 2.65 1.47 -12.29
N TYR A 119 2.87 0.80 -13.42
CA TYR A 119 2.11 0.99 -14.66
C TYR A 119 1.63 -0.38 -15.13
N TRP A 120 0.35 -0.48 -15.39
CA TRP A 120 -0.26 -1.70 -15.89
C TRP A 120 -0.47 -1.62 -17.39
N ASP A 121 -0.17 -2.73 -18.05
CA ASP A 121 -0.38 -2.92 -19.49
C ASP A 121 0.30 -1.80 -20.31
N ASP A 122 -0.44 -1.07 -21.11
CA ASP A 122 0.09 0.00 -21.97
C ASP A 122 -0.19 1.41 -21.39
N GLU A 123 -0.56 1.52 -20.10
CA GLU A 123 -0.85 2.80 -19.45
C GLU A 123 0.41 3.67 -19.38
N THR A 124 0.22 4.96 -19.68
CA THR A 124 1.28 5.98 -19.61
C THR A 124 1.24 6.77 -18.31
N THR A 125 0.12 6.74 -17.61
CA THR A 125 -0.07 7.32 -16.27
C THR A 125 0.08 6.23 -15.21
N PRO A 126 0.71 6.52 -14.06
CA PRO A 126 0.89 5.50 -13.03
C PRO A 126 -0.43 5.16 -12.32
N SER A 127 -0.66 3.88 -12.09
CA SER A 127 -1.73 3.38 -11.21
C SER A 127 -1.30 3.33 -9.74
N VAL A 128 -0.01 3.39 -9.47
CA VAL A 128 0.59 3.60 -8.15
C VAL A 128 1.59 4.74 -8.24
N GLU A 129 1.44 5.76 -7.40
CA GLU A 129 2.41 6.84 -7.24
C GLU A 129 2.50 7.23 -5.76
N VAL A 130 3.52 6.70 -5.08
CA VAL A 130 3.65 6.80 -3.62
C VAL A 130 5.12 6.84 -3.20
N PRO A 131 5.53 7.71 -2.25
CA PRO A 131 6.83 7.58 -1.59
C PRO A 131 6.98 6.20 -0.95
N VAL A 132 8.16 5.60 -1.07
CA VAL A 132 8.38 4.21 -0.64
C VAL A 132 8.08 3.99 0.85
N GLY A 133 8.42 4.95 1.71
CA GLY A 133 8.09 4.86 3.14
C GLY A 133 6.59 4.80 3.38
N ASP A 134 5.83 5.66 2.71
CA ASP A 134 4.38 5.75 2.86
C ASP A 134 3.66 4.53 2.24
N PHE A 135 4.21 3.94 1.18
CA PHE A 135 3.67 2.71 0.59
C PHE A 135 3.77 1.52 1.56
N PHE A 136 4.85 1.45 2.34
CA PHE A 136 5.09 0.38 3.31
C PHE A 136 4.72 0.76 4.76
N GLY A 137 4.02 1.87 4.99
CA GLY A 137 3.54 2.25 6.32
C GLY A 137 4.59 2.90 7.22
N MET A 138 5.67 3.45 6.65
CA MET A 138 6.77 4.13 7.34
C MET A 138 6.92 5.58 6.88
N GLY A 139 5.80 6.31 6.78
CA GLY A 139 5.75 7.67 6.25
C GLY A 139 6.59 8.70 7.02
N TRP A 140 6.91 8.46 8.27
CA TRP A 140 7.79 9.34 9.06
C TRP A 140 9.28 9.08 8.86
N GLY A 141 9.66 8.23 7.90
CA GLY A 141 11.06 7.96 7.60
C GLY A 141 11.86 7.28 8.73
N LYS A 142 11.17 6.73 9.71
CA LYS A 142 11.73 5.97 10.84
C LYS A 142 11.18 4.56 10.86
N TYR A 143 12.05 3.61 11.15
CA TYR A 143 11.66 2.21 11.30
C TYR A 143 10.73 2.01 12.51
N SER A 144 9.70 1.20 12.31
CA SER A 144 8.92 0.55 13.33
C SER A 144 8.51 -0.84 12.83
N PRO A 145 8.41 -1.88 13.67
CA PRO A 145 7.91 -3.17 13.26
C PRO A 145 6.43 -3.04 12.87
N LEU A 146 6.09 -3.46 11.64
CA LEU A 146 4.71 -3.55 11.15
C LEU A 146 4.45 -5.00 10.73
N GLN A 147 3.39 -5.58 11.28
CA GLN A 147 3.02 -6.97 11.01
C GLN A 147 1.56 -7.04 10.61
N SER A 148 1.31 -7.30 9.32
CA SER A 148 -0.04 -7.45 8.79
C SER A 148 -0.08 -8.40 7.61
N LEU A 149 -1.29 -8.69 7.08
CA LEU A 149 -1.43 -9.58 5.92
C LEU A 149 -0.92 -8.95 4.63
N ALA A 150 -1.11 -7.64 4.46
CA ALA A 150 -0.83 -6.97 3.19
C ALA A 150 0.56 -6.34 3.13
N VAL A 151 1.05 -5.82 4.27
CA VAL A 151 2.33 -5.12 4.38
C VAL A 151 3.02 -5.53 5.66
N CYS A 152 4.32 -5.82 5.56
CA CYS A 152 5.17 -6.06 6.73
C CYS A 152 6.45 -5.24 6.64
N VAL A 153 6.90 -4.71 7.79
CA VAL A 153 8.20 -4.05 7.91
C VAL A 153 8.99 -4.75 9.01
N ASN A 154 10.00 -5.49 8.59
CA ASN A 154 10.81 -6.32 9.45
C ASN A 154 12.10 -5.61 9.90
N PRO A 155 12.83 -6.12 10.93
CA PRO A 155 14.07 -5.51 11.41
C PRO A 155 15.06 -5.20 10.28
N GLY A 156 15.72 -4.03 10.39
CA GLY A 156 16.60 -3.52 9.37
C GLY A 156 15.87 -2.79 8.22
N SER A 157 14.61 -2.44 8.41
CA SER A 157 13.76 -1.76 7.41
C SER A 157 13.56 -2.60 6.14
N ALA A 158 13.30 -3.88 6.33
CA ALA A 158 12.93 -4.79 5.27
C ALA A 158 11.43 -4.63 4.96
N PHE A 159 11.13 -3.96 3.88
CA PHE A 159 9.78 -3.65 3.41
C PHE A 159 9.22 -4.83 2.61
N ASN A 160 8.01 -5.27 2.94
CA ASN A 160 7.33 -6.37 2.26
C ASN A 160 5.89 -5.98 1.90
N CYS A 161 5.47 -6.33 0.71
CA CYS A 161 4.11 -6.14 0.22
C CYS A 161 3.59 -7.46 -0.36
N TYR A 162 2.37 -7.84 0.02
CA TYR A 162 1.69 -9.07 -0.39
C TYR A 162 0.35 -8.80 -1.11
N TRP A 163 0.04 -7.55 -1.47
CA TRP A 163 -1.10 -7.26 -2.31
C TRP A 163 -0.96 -8.00 -3.64
N PRO A 164 -1.93 -8.82 -4.07
CA PRO A 164 -1.91 -9.41 -5.41
C PRO A 164 -2.13 -8.31 -6.46
N MET A 165 -1.29 -8.24 -7.48
CA MET A 165 -1.37 -7.19 -8.49
C MET A 165 -1.47 -7.80 -9.89
N PRO A 166 -2.69 -8.14 -10.36
CA PRO A 166 -2.89 -8.72 -11.68
C PRO A 166 -2.67 -7.69 -12.79
N PHE A 167 -2.12 -8.16 -13.93
CA PHE A 167 -1.94 -7.41 -15.16
C PHE A 167 -2.14 -8.33 -16.38
N ARG A 168 -2.59 -7.79 -17.52
CA ARG A 168 -2.98 -8.62 -18.69
C ARG A 168 -1.95 -8.67 -19.81
N LYS A 169 -1.08 -7.65 -19.89
CA LYS A 169 -0.08 -7.56 -20.96
C LYS A 169 1.30 -7.25 -20.43
N LYS A 170 1.40 -6.30 -19.50
CA LYS A 170 2.66 -5.77 -18.99
C LYS A 170 2.53 -5.21 -17.60
N CYS A 171 3.58 -5.36 -16.79
CA CYS A 171 3.76 -4.64 -15.54
C CYS A 171 5.10 -3.92 -15.57
N THR A 172 5.10 -2.61 -15.31
CA THR A 172 6.32 -1.82 -15.14
C THR A 172 6.33 -1.22 -13.74
N ILE A 173 7.41 -1.45 -12.99
CA ILE A 173 7.64 -0.86 -11.66
C ILE A 173 8.89 -0.01 -11.73
N THR A 174 8.81 1.24 -11.28
CA THR A 174 9.94 2.18 -11.24
C THR A 174 10.15 2.72 -9.84
N MET A 175 11.41 3.08 -9.55
CA MET A 175 11.81 3.85 -8.36
C MET A 175 12.50 5.12 -8.84
N GLU A 176 11.93 6.28 -8.55
CA GLU A 176 12.56 7.58 -8.78
C GLU A 176 13.22 8.07 -7.49
N ASN A 177 14.50 8.39 -7.57
CA ASN A 177 15.23 9.07 -6.50
C ASN A 177 15.21 10.58 -6.76
N ILE A 178 14.33 11.32 -6.09
CA ILE A 178 14.26 12.80 -6.19
C ILE A 178 15.22 13.52 -5.23
N ASP A 179 16.00 12.77 -4.43
CA ASP A 179 16.97 13.35 -3.51
C ASP A 179 18.24 13.87 -4.22
N ALA A 180 19.02 14.67 -3.50
CA ALA A 180 20.34 15.14 -3.93
C ALA A 180 21.45 14.11 -3.74
N LYS A 181 21.18 12.98 -3.09
CA LYS A 181 22.14 11.90 -2.82
C LYS A 181 21.74 10.62 -3.54
N ASP A 182 22.71 9.83 -3.93
CA ASP A 182 22.49 8.48 -4.44
C ASP A 182 21.85 7.60 -3.36
N MET A 183 21.03 6.63 -3.78
CA MET A 183 20.48 5.61 -2.91
C MET A 183 20.88 4.21 -3.37
N VAL A 184 20.95 3.27 -2.43
CA VAL A 184 21.12 1.85 -2.72
C VAL A 184 19.79 1.15 -2.51
N LEU A 185 19.40 0.31 -3.47
CA LEU A 185 18.21 -0.50 -3.39
C LEU A 185 18.56 -1.98 -3.50
N TYR A 186 18.27 -2.75 -2.46
CA TYR A 186 18.13 -4.20 -2.51
C TYR A 186 16.65 -4.51 -2.74
N TYR A 187 16.33 -5.42 -3.66
CA TYR A 187 14.94 -5.72 -3.93
C TYR A 187 14.74 -7.08 -4.57
N GLN A 188 13.53 -7.59 -4.43
CA GLN A 188 13.02 -8.75 -5.15
C GLN A 188 11.53 -8.55 -5.43
N VAL A 189 11.11 -8.81 -6.67
CA VAL A 189 9.72 -8.80 -7.12
C VAL A 189 9.38 -10.20 -7.58
N ASP A 190 8.54 -10.89 -6.81
CA ASP A 190 8.08 -12.23 -7.12
C ASP A 190 6.72 -12.16 -7.82
N TYR A 191 6.59 -12.87 -8.94
CA TYR A 191 5.39 -12.85 -9.77
C TYR A 191 5.10 -14.19 -10.41
N ILE A 192 3.87 -14.34 -10.88
CA ILE A 192 3.46 -15.47 -11.70
C ILE A 192 3.02 -14.99 -13.08
N LEU A 193 3.32 -15.80 -14.11
CA LEU A 193 2.71 -15.67 -15.43
C LEU A 193 1.57 -16.68 -15.50
N THR A 194 0.37 -16.18 -15.75
CA THR A 194 -0.87 -16.97 -15.80
C THR A 194 -1.96 -16.17 -16.51
N GLU A 195 -3.03 -16.84 -16.90
CA GLU A 195 -4.24 -16.16 -17.40
C GLU A 195 -4.91 -15.38 -16.26
N VAL A 196 -5.17 -14.09 -16.47
CA VAL A 196 -5.86 -13.21 -15.53
C VAL A 196 -7.34 -13.19 -15.87
N PRO A 197 -8.24 -13.45 -14.88
CA PRO A 197 -9.68 -13.42 -15.11
C PRO A 197 -10.16 -12.05 -15.62
N ALA A 198 -11.19 -12.06 -16.47
CA ALA A 198 -11.73 -10.83 -17.07
C ALA A 198 -12.28 -9.84 -16.03
N ASP A 199 -12.76 -10.34 -14.91
CA ASP A 199 -13.28 -9.57 -13.76
C ASP A 199 -12.21 -9.13 -12.75
N ALA A 200 -10.94 -9.53 -12.93
CA ALA A 200 -9.85 -9.07 -12.08
C ALA A 200 -9.57 -7.59 -12.34
N ALA A 201 -9.62 -6.79 -11.28
CA ALA A 201 -9.31 -5.37 -11.31
C ALA A 201 -7.81 -5.13 -11.09
N TYR A 202 -7.32 -3.97 -11.54
CA TYR A 202 -5.93 -3.55 -11.34
C TYR A 202 -5.74 -2.90 -9.97
N PHE A 203 -4.56 -3.09 -9.40
CA PHE A 203 -4.17 -2.49 -8.13
C PHE A 203 -3.74 -1.04 -8.29
N HIS A 204 -4.21 -0.18 -7.38
CA HIS A 204 -3.89 1.24 -7.36
C HIS A 204 -3.45 1.66 -5.97
N ALA A 205 -2.57 2.65 -5.90
CA ALA A 205 -2.25 3.35 -4.66
C ALA A 205 -1.88 4.81 -4.93
N GLN A 206 -2.40 5.71 -4.10
CA GLN A 206 -2.19 7.14 -4.20
C GLN A 206 -1.76 7.74 -2.87
N PHE A 207 -0.74 8.58 -2.93
CA PHE A 207 -0.28 9.40 -1.81
C PHE A 207 -0.94 10.77 -1.82
N ASN A 208 -1.27 11.28 -0.63
CA ASN A 208 -1.61 12.68 -0.43
C ASN A 208 -0.97 13.20 0.87
N ARG A 209 -0.74 14.52 0.96
CA ARG A 209 -0.29 15.21 2.18
C ARG A 209 -0.81 16.63 2.21
N THR A 210 -1.21 17.07 3.39
CA THR A 210 -1.52 18.47 3.70
C THR A 210 -0.88 18.86 5.01
N ASN A 211 -0.03 19.87 4.99
CA ASN A 211 0.71 20.36 6.17
C ASN A 211 0.88 21.89 6.11
N PRO A 212 0.28 22.66 7.03
CA PRO A 212 -0.78 22.25 7.94
C PRO A 212 -2.13 22.08 7.24
N LEU A 213 -3.01 21.26 7.80
CA LEU A 213 -4.40 21.19 7.34
C LEU A 213 -5.09 22.55 7.57
N PRO A 214 -5.77 23.15 6.56
CA PRO A 214 -6.48 24.41 6.77
C PRO A 214 -7.61 24.29 7.80
N TYR A 215 -7.80 25.33 8.61
CA TYR A 215 -8.77 25.34 9.70
C TYR A 215 -10.19 24.98 9.24
N LYS A 216 -10.82 24.04 9.94
CA LYS A 216 -12.16 23.51 9.63
C LYS A 216 -12.32 22.82 8.26
N GLN A 217 -11.22 22.43 7.63
CA GLN A 217 -11.29 21.62 6.42
C GLN A 217 -11.05 20.14 6.75
N ASN A 218 -11.73 19.25 6.02
CA ASN A 218 -11.46 17.83 6.06
C ASN A 218 -10.20 17.54 5.25
N TYR A 219 -9.35 16.67 5.75
CA TYR A 219 -8.25 16.13 4.95
C TYR A 219 -8.81 15.16 3.91
N THR A 220 -8.39 15.33 2.67
CA THR A 220 -8.77 14.44 1.56
C THR A 220 -7.74 13.33 1.41
N LEU A 221 -8.13 12.08 1.68
CA LEU A 221 -7.28 10.92 1.44
C LEU A 221 -7.18 10.65 -0.06
N VAL A 222 -8.34 10.60 -0.73
CA VAL A 222 -8.44 10.44 -2.18
C VAL A 222 -9.72 11.10 -2.69
N ASN A 223 -9.65 11.61 -3.91
CA ASN A 223 -10.79 12.21 -4.60
C ASN A 223 -10.77 11.87 -6.09
N ASN A 224 -11.93 11.94 -6.71
CA ASN A 224 -12.08 11.79 -8.16
C ASN A 224 -11.70 10.40 -8.70
N ILE A 225 -11.80 9.34 -7.88
CA ILE A 225 -11.79 7.98 -8.43
C ILE A 225 -13.09 7.81 -9.20
N LYS A 226 -13.00 7.42 -10.47
CA LYS A 226 -14.16 7.19 -11.36
C LYS A 226 -14.10 5.78 -11.91
N GLY A 227 -15.26 5.12 -11.97
CA GLY A 227 -15.39 3.74 -12.43
C GLY A 227 -15.72 2.79 -11.29
N LYS A 228 -15.75 1.49 -11.60
CA LYS A 228 -16.06 0.42 -10.66
C LYS A 228 -14.80 -0.09 -9.97
N GLY A 229 -14.89 -0.22 -8.63
CA GLY A 229 -13.76 -0.70 -7.84
C GLY A 229 -14.10 -1.08 -6.42
N GLN A 230 -13.04 -1.33 -5.64
CA GLN A 230 -13.15 -1.59 -4.21
C GLN A 230 -11.92 -1.02 -3.48
N TYR A 231 -12.18 -0.20 -2.48
CA TYR A 231 -11.18 0.34 -1.58
C TYR A 231 -10.76 -0.73 -0.59
N VAL A 232 -9.44 -0.95 -0.45
CA VAL A 232 -8.92 -2.06 0.34
C VAL A 232 -7.95 -1.64 1.43
N GLY A 233 -7.59 -0.36 1.52
CA GLY A 233 -6.71 0.03 2.61
C GLY A 233 -6.36 1.50 2.71
N THR A 234 -5.99 1.87 3.94
CA THR A 234 -5.45 3.17 4.32
C THR A 234 -4.19 2.97 5.14
N TYR A 235 -3.13 3.69 4.80
CA TYR A 235 -2.08 4.07 5.73
C TYR A 235 -2.20 5.56 6.01
N LEU A 236 -2.13 5.97 7.28
CA LEU A 236 -2.17 7.36 7.72
C LEU A 236 -0.94 7.69 8.57
N ALA A 237 -0.18 8.69 8.16
CA ALA A 237 0.86 9.34 8.95
C ALA A 237 0.27 10.65 9.49
N TYR A 238 0.05 10.71 10.80
CA TYR A 238 -0.55 11.85 11.48
C TYR A 238 0.45 12.51 12.42
N GLY A 239 0.70 13.80 12.27
CA GLY A 239 1.60 14.61 13.09
C GLY A 239 0.85 15.73 13.77
N ALA A 240 0.69 15.63 15.09
CA ALA A 240 -0.02 16.61 15.91
C ALA A 240 0.77 17.91 16.07
N HIS A 241 0.16 19.05 15.75
CA HIS A 241 0.70 20.39 15.92
C HIS A 241 0.19 21.09 17.19
N SER A 242 -0.66 20.43 17.95
CA SER A 242 -1.24 20.95 19.19
C SER A 242 -1.17 19.92 20.31
N ASN A 243 -1.32 20.40 21.54
CA ASN A 243 -1.47 19.52 22.70
C ASN A 243 -2.86 18.88 22.74
N GLY A 244 -2.99 17.83 23.53
CA GLY A 244 -4.23 17.10 23.77
C GLY A 244 -4.49 15.98 22.76
N TRP A 245 -5.64 15.35 22.91
CA TRP A 245 -6.07 14.29 22.00
C TRP A 245 -6.47 14.86 20.63
N TRP A 246 -6.09 14.18 19.57
CA TRP A 246 -6.18 14.62 18.17
C TRP A 246 -7.10 13.75 17.30
N GLY A 247 -7.61 12.63 17.80
CA GLY A 247 -8.16 11.55 16.98
C GLY A 247 -9.68 11.44 16.97
N GLU A 248 -10.44 12.51 17.32
CA GLU A 248 -11.91 12.51 17.26
C GLU A 248 -12.49 12.56 15.84
N GLY A 249 -11.63 12.71 14.83
CA GLY A 249 -12.04 12.97 13.45
C GLY A 249 -12.63 11.75 12.75
N GLU A 250 -13.82 11.91 12.16
CA GLU A 250 -14.51 10.88 11.39
C GLU A 250 -13.94 10.71 9.99
N ILE A 251 -13.68 9.45 9.58
CA ILE A 251 -13.46 9.13 8.16
C ILE A 251 -14.80 8.99 7.44
N LYS A 252 -14.87 9.46 6.18
CA LYS A 252 -16.09 9.51 5.37
C LYS A 252 -15.83 9.00 3.96
N PHE A 253 -16.65 8.06 3.51
CA PHE A 253 -16.63 7.52 2.16
C PHE A 253 -17.85 7.99 1.40
N PHE A 254 -17.62 8.87 0.43
CA PHE A 254 -18.62 9.33 -0.53
C PHE A 254 -18.47 8.48 -1.79
N MET A 255 -19.53 7.81 -2.19
CA MET A 255 -19.51 6.89 -3.32
C MET A 255 -20.79 6.90 -4.12
N ASP A 256 -20.69 6.52 -5.38
CA ASP A 256 -21.81 6.29 -6.30
C ASP A 256 -22.73 7.49 -6.50
N GLY A 257 -22.16 8.71 -6.43
CA GLY A 257 -22.86 9.97 -6.61
C GLY A 257 -23.25 10.69 -5.33
N ASP A 258 -22.75 10.24 -4.17
CA ASP A 258 -22.89 10.99 -2.91
C ASP A 258 -22.31 12.40 -3.06
N THR A 259 -23.02 13.43 -2.59
CA THR A 259 -22.62 14.84 -2.66
C THR A 259 -22.42 15.45 -1.28
N ASP A 260 -23.50 15.67 -0.53
CA ASP A 260 -23.48 16.39 0.74
C ASP A 260 -23.16 15.47 1.93
N TYR A 261 -23.59 14.23 1.87
CA TYR A 261 -23.44 13.24 2.94
C TYR A 261 -22.84 11.94 2.42
N PRO A 262 -21.93 11.30 3.19
CA PRO A 262 -21.29 10.06 2.78
C PRO A 262 -22.21 8.84 3.01
N THR A 263 -22.04 7.81 2.21
CA THR A 263 -22.67 6.50 2.47
C THR A 263 -22.08 5.82 3.71
N ILE A 264 -20.77 5.99 3.97
CA ILE A 264 -20.12 5.47 5.18
C ILE A 264 -19.49 6.64 5.95
N CYS A 265 -19.81 6.72 7.24
CA CYS A 265 -19.24 7.67 8.19
C CYS A 265 -18.75 6.90 9.43
N GLY A 266 -17.49 7.13 9.80
CA GLY A 266 -16.89 6.60 11.03
C GLY A 266 -17.29 7.41 12.26
N THR A 267 -16.70 7.07 13.40
CA THR A 267 -16.99 7.69 14.71
C THR A 267 -15.77 8.38 15.31
N GLY A 268 -14.55 8.01 14.89
CA GLY A 268 -13.28 8.59 15.32
C GLY A 268 -12.13 8.06 14.47
N THR A 269 -11.00 8.71 14.55
CA THR A 269 -9.77 8.26 13.85
C THR A 269 -9.28 6.94 14.44
N GLU A 270 -9.18 6.85 15.76
CA GLU A 270 -8.77 5.61 16.44
C GLU A 270 -9.73 4.46 16.17
N ASP A 271 -11.06 4.72 16.15
CA ASP A 271 -12.09 3.74 15.85
C ASP A 271 -11.91 3.16 14.44
N TYR A 272 -11.62 4.04 13.47
CA TYR A 272 -11.35 3.60 12.11
C TYR A 272 -10.14 2.66 12.03
N PHE A 273 -9.09 2.94 12.80
CA PHE A 273 -7.90 2.08 12.88
C PHE A 273 -8.06 0.93 13.89
N CYS A 274 -9.30 0.63 14.32
CA CYS A 274 -9.67 -0.47 15.19
C CYS A 274 -9.07 -0.38 16.61
N GLY A 275 -8.78 0.83 17.06
CA GLY A 275 -8.49 1.15 18.44
C GLY A 275 -9.73 1.67 19.15
N SER A 276 -9.55 2.22 20.32
CA SER A 276 -10.59 2.89 21.12
C SER A 276 -9.93 3.72 22.22
N TYR A 277 -10.67 4.69 22.76
CA TYR A 277 -10.25 5.47 23.92
C TYR A 277 -8.82 5.98 23.80
N ASP A 278 -8.55 6.77 22.73
CA ASP A 278 -7.28 7.47 22.48
C ASP A 278 -6.06 6.54 22.28
N PHE A 279 -6.26 5.24 22.00
CA PHE A 279 -5.23 4.19 22.04
C PHE A 279 -4.50 4.10 23.40
N ASP A 280 -5.11 4.60 24.48
CA ASP A 280 -4.47 4.70 25.77
C ASP A 280 -4.47 3.38 26.54
N THR A 281 -3.36 3.15 27.23
CA THR A 281 -3.30 2.19 28.34
C THR A 281 -2.91 2.91 29.63
N ARG A 282 -3.62 2.60 30.69
CA ARG A 282 -3.38 3.16 32.03
C ARG A 282 -2.76 2.10 32.92
N LYS A 283 -1.58 2.39 33.45
CA LYS A 283 -0.86 1.49 34.36
C LYS A 283 -0.36 2.29 35.56
N LYS A 284 -0.42 1.68 36.75
CA LYS A 284 0.25 2.24 37.94
C LYS A 284 1.72 1.84 37.89
N ASN A 285 2.61 2.83 38.04
CA ASN A 285 4.04 2.59 38.21
C ASN A 285 4.36 2.04 39.62
N SER A 286 5.63 1.75 39.87
CA SER A 286 6.10 1.21 41.16
C SER A 286 5.81 2.13 42.37
N ALA A 287 5.58 3.42 42.12
CA ALA A 287 5.19 4.41 43.16
C ALA A 287 3.67 4.53 43.35
N GLY A 288 2.86 3.73 42.60
CA GLY A 288 1.41 3.77 42.63
C GLY A 288 0.78 4.92 41.83
N VAL A 289 1.58 5.68 41.07
CA VAL A 289 1.13 6.79 40.23
C VAL A 289 0.61 6.23 38.93
N GLU A 290 -0.57 6.66 38.49
CA GLU A 290 -1.13 6.26 37.17
C GLU A 290 -0.33 6.90 36.03
N GLU A 291 0.13 6.06 35.11
CA GLU A 291 0.77 6.47 33.87
C GLU A 291 -0.15 6.14 32.69
N ILE A 292 -0.36 7.13 31.82
CA ILE A 292 -1.13 7.00 30.59
C ILE A 292 -0.14 6.95 29.42
N ASN A 293 -0.27 5.95 28.59
CA ASN A 293 0.59 5.77 27.43
C ASN A 293 -0.18 5.27 26.22
N TYR A 294 0.19 5.72 25.02
CA TYR A 294 -0.21 5.07 23.79
C TYR A 294 0.34 3.65 23.73
N THR A 295 -0.46 2.72 23.22
CA THR A 295 -0.02 1.34 23.03
C THR A 295 0.05 1.01 21.55
N GLU A 296 1.28 0.80 21.06
CA GLU A 296 1.53 0.30 19.73
C GLU A 296 1.01 -1.12 19.58
N PHE A 297 0.37 -1.40 18.46
CA PHE A 297 -0.13 -2.73 18.14
C PHE A 297 -0.16 -2.99 16.63
N CYS A 298 -0.09 -4.27 16.29
CA CYS A 298 -0.29 -4.75 14.92
C CYS A 298 -1.24 -5.93 14.95
N THR A 299 -2.19 -5.95 14.03
CA THR A 299 -3.05 -7.09 13.74
C THR A 299 -3.00 -7.40 12.24
N PRO A 300 -3.55 -8.54 11.77
CA PRO A 300 -3.60 -8.81 10.34
C PRO A 300 -4.24 -7.69 9.50
N TYR A 301 -5.16 -6.89 10.07
CA TYR A 301 -6.00 -5.96 9.33
C TYR A 301 -5.86 -4.50 9.73
N ALA A 302 -5.42 -4.18 10.93
CA ALA A 302 -5.32 -2.81 11.42
C ALA A 302 -4.22 -2.69 12.48
N GLY A 303 -3.74 -1.48 12.71
CA GLY A 303 -2.75 -1.24 13.75
C GLY A 303 -2.28 0.20 13.86
N LEU A 304 -1.62 0.46 15.00
CA LEU A 304 -0.81 1.63 15.31
C LEU A 304 0.64 1.15 15.55
N PRO A 305 1.39 0.80 14.49
CA PRO A 305 2.76 0.28 14.63
C PRO A 305 3.78 1.33 15.06
N GLN A 306 3.45 2.62 14.95
CA GLN A 306 4.43 3.66 15.18
C GLN A 306 3.86 4.82 16.01
N VAL A 307 4.47 5.08 17.15
CA VAL A 307 4.24 6.26 17.99
C VAL A 307 5.58 6.94 18.22
N ILE A 308 5.73 8.16 17.72
CA ILE A 308 6.89 9.01 17.95
C ILE A 308 6.45 10.13 18.89
N LYS A 309 6.84 10.03 20.15
CA LYS A 309 6.54 11.05 21.17
C LYS A 309 7.59 12.15 21.04
N GLY A 310 7.16 13.35 20.63
CA GLY A 310 8.01 14.52 20.61
C GLY A 310 8.29 15.01 22.04
N ASP A 311 7.34 15.74 22.59
CA ASP A 311 7.48 16.40 23.88
C ASP A 311 6.80 15.66 25.06
N GLY A 312 6.09 14.58 24.79
CA GLY A 312 5.40 13.77 25.80
C GLY A 312 4.07 13.20 25.34
N HIS A 313 3.29 12.67 26.30
CA HIS A 313 1.94 12.20 26.04
C HIS A 313 0.96 13.38 26.02
N TYR A 314 0.12 13.47 24.99
CA TYR A 314 -0.76 14.62 24.71
C TYR A 314 -0.04 15.98 24.48
N GLU A 315 1.27 15.96 24.25
CA GLU A 315 2.05 17.14 23.95
C GLU A 315 2.26 17.32 22.45
N ILE A 316 2.65 18.52 22.05
CA ILE A 316 2.92 18.86 20.64
C ILE A 316 4.04 17.99 20.04
N ALA A 317 4.08 17.94 18.71
CA ALA A 317 5.10 17.23 17.91
C ALA A 317 5.05 15.69 17.99
N GLN A 318 3.94 15.11 18.44
CA GLN A 318 3.73 13.68 18.38
C GLN A 318 3.41 13.24 16.94
N ARG A 319 3.88 12.06 16.56
CA ARG A 319 3.65 11.49 15.23
C ARG A 319 3.21 10.05 15.33
N PHE A 320 2.23 9.70 14.52
CA PHE A 320 1.59 8.40 14.52
C PHE A 320 1.60 7.81 13.12
N GLY A 321 1.89 6.52 13.01
CA GLY A 321 1.70 5.74 11.78
C GLY A 321 0.64 4.68 12.04
N MET A 322 -0.45 4.69 11.27
CA MET A 322 -1.60 3.81 11.44
C MET A 322 -1.96 3.15 10.12
N TYR A 323 -2.47 1.92 10.17
CA TYR A 323 -2.99 1.25 8.98
C TYR A 323 -4.31 0.54 9.24
N ARG A 324 -5.14 0.49 8.20
CA ARG A 324 -6.34 -0.36 8.10
C ARG A 324 -6.41 -1.00 6.73
N TRP A 325 -6.53 -2.33 6.70
CA TRP A 325 -6.71 -3.12 5.48
C TRP A 325 -8.12 -3.72 5.45
N HIS A 326 -8.92 -3.32 4.49
CA HIS A 326 -10.28 -3.82 4.24
C HIS A 326 -10.23 -5.10 3.40
N ILE A 327 -9.56 -6.15 3.90
CA ILE A 327 -9.39 -7.43 3.18
C ILE A 327 -10.67 -8.27 3.25
N THR A 328 -11.31 -8.30 4.42
CA THR A 328 -12.55 -9.04 4.64
C THR A 328 -13.80 -8.19 4.45
N ASP A 329 -13.65 -6.87 4.47
CA ASP A 329 -14.69 -5.84 4.39
C ASP A 329 -14.39 -4.78 3.32
N PRO A 330 -14.03 -5.14 2.06
CA PRO A 330 -13.70 -4.16 1.03
C PRO A 330 -14.87 -3.22 0.75
N ILE A 331 -14.58 -1.93 0.66
CA ILE A 331 -15.59 -0.89 0.41
C ILE A 331 -15.78 -0.76 -1.09
N ARG A 332 -16.90 -1.29 -1.60
CA ARG A 332 -17.21 -1.40 -3.02
C ARG A 332 -17.92 -0.15 -3.52
N PHE A 333 -17.56 0.28 -4.71
CA PHE A 333 -18.21 1.37 -5.43
C PHE A 333 -18.38 1.01 -6.91
N ASP A 334 -19.43 1.50 -7.53
CA ASP A 334 -19.76 1.20 -8.93
C ASP A 334 -19.47 2.36 -9.89
N LYS A 335 -19.46 3.62 -9.39
CA LYS A 335 -19.32 4.82 -10.24
C LYS A 335 -18.19 5.74 -9.83
N ASP A 336 -18.08 6.04 -8.56
CA ASP A 336 -17.05 6.95 -8.05
C ASP A 336 -16.80 6.77 -6.56
N LEU A 337 -15.64 7.29 -6.12
CA LEU A 337 -15.25 7.29 -4.72
C LEU A 337 -14.45 8.56 -4.39
N LYS A 338 -14.79 9.16 -3.24
CA LYS A 338 -14.03 10.17 -2.52
C LYS A 338 -13.94 9.78 -1.05
N VAL A 339 -12.76 9.90 -0.44
CA VAL A 339 -12.55 9.60 0.97
C VAL A 339 -11.93 10.80 1.66
N THR A 340 -12.51 11.20 2.79
CA THR A 340 -12.01 12.29 3.63
C THR A 340 -11.94 11.86 5.08
N ILE A 341 -11.11 12.53 5.89
CA ILE A 341 -11.09 12.39 7.34
C ILE A 341 -11.03 13.77 7.99
N GLN A 342 -11.70 13.95 9.11
CA GLN A 342 -11.62 15.16 9.91
C GLN A 342 -10.36 15.14 10.77
N ALA A 343 -9.85 16.32 11.14
CA ALA A 343 -8.85 16.48 12.19
C ALA A 343 -9.51 17.22 13.36
N LEU A 344 -9.83 16.48 14.42
CA LEU A 344 -10.55 16.99 15.58
C LEU A 344 -9.89 16.55 16.87
N GLY A 345 -9.86 17.46 17.84
CA GLY A 345 -9.51 17.22 19.22
C GLY A 345 -10.52 17.86 20.15
N TRP A 346 -10.13 18.18 21.37
CA TRP A 346 -10.99 18.75 22.40
C TRP A 346 -10.57 20.16 22.80
N ARG A 347 -11.55 20.98 23.16
CA ARG A 347 -11.36 22.28 23.81
C ARG A 347 -11.38 22.08 25.34
N ASP A 348 -10.66 22.90 26.09
CA ASP A 348 -10.67 22.90 27.56
C ASP A 348 -12.07 23.14 28.14
N THR A 349 -12.92 23.86 27.38
CA THR A 349 -14.30 24.17 27.76
C THR A 349 -15.32 23.08 27.40
N GLY A 350 -14.86 21.94 26.89
CA GLY A 350 -15.66 20.94 26.23
C GLY A 350 -16.01 21.33 24.78
N GLY A 351 -16.37 20.38 23.96
CA GLY A 351 -16.64 20.54 22.55
C GLY A 351 -15.42 20.31 21.67
N TYR A 352 -15.67 19.94 20.40
CA TYR A 352 -14.63 19.61 19.47
C TYR A 352 -13.80 20.82 19.00
N LEU A 353 -12.50 20.58 18.85
CA LEU A 353 -11.54 21.55 18.34
C LEU A 353 -11.07 21.10 16.94
N PRO A 354 -11.39 21.85 15.87
CA PRO A 354 -10.77 21.60 14.56
C PRO A 354 -9.28 21.86 14.61
N LEU A 355 -8.50 20.86 14.19
CA LEU A 355 -7.03 20.86 14.23
C LEU A 355 -6.43 21.19 12.87
N GLN A 356 -5.19 21.71 12.88
CA GLN A 356 -4.41 22.09 11.71
C GLN A 356 -3.09 21.30 11.70
N ASP A 357 -3.21 19.99 11.62
CA ASP A 357 -2.11 19.05 11.79
C ASP A 357 -1.41 18.70 10.45
N ASP A 358 -0.27 18.04 10.53
CA ASP A 358 0.43 17.45 9.39
C ASP A 358 -0.14 16.05 9.11
N ILE A 359 -0.86 15.91 8.01
CA ILE A 359 -1.50 14.65 7.66
C ILE A 359 -1.02 14.19 6.29
N ALA A 360 -0.47 12.98 6.24
CA ALA A 360 -0.15 12.29 5.00
C ALA A 360 -0.82 10.91 4.97
N SER A 361 -1.20 10.45 3.79
CA SER A 361 -1.85 9.15 3.63
C SER A 361 -1.45 8.45 2.36
N THR A 362 -1.52 7.13 2.40
CA THR A 362 -1.55 6.27 1.21
C THR A 362 -2.85 5.47 1.24
N VAL A 363 -3.61 5.55 0.18
CA VAL A 363 -4.81 4.75 -0.02
C VAL A 363 -4.56 3.66 -1.05
N PHE A 364 -5.23 2.52 -0.87
CA PHE A 364 -5.07 1.34 -1.69
C PHE A 364 -6.44 0.86 -2.16
N TRP A 365 -6.57 0.59 -3.48
CA TRP A 365 -7.82 0.08 -4.05
C TRP A 365 -7.57 -0.77 -5.29
N TYR A 366 -8.58 -1.52 -5.68
CA TYR A 366 -8.64 -2.18 -6.97
C TYR A 366 -9.71 -1.52 -7.82
N GLN A 367 -9.43 -1.32 -9.11
CA GLN A 367 -10.33 -0.66 -10.06
C GLN A 367 -10.20 -1.27 -11.43
N LEU A 368 -11.31 -1.32 -12.17
CA LEU A 368 -11.30 -1.57 -13.61
C LEU A 368 -10.78 -0.34 -14.34
N GLU A 369 -9.91 -0.56 -15.33
CA GLU A 369 -9.42 0.52 -16.19
C GLU A 369 -10.48 0.99 -17.20
N PRO A 370 -10.43 2.26 -17.67
CA PRO A 370 -9.38 3.25 -17.38
C PRO A 370 -9.58 3.98 -16.04
N HIS A 371 -8.48 4.34 -15.38
CA HIS A 371 -8.53 5.18 -14.18
C HIS A 371 -8.38 6.67 -14.49
N THR A 372 -8.78 7.52 -13.56
CA THR A 372 -8.56 8.97 -13.63
C THR A 372 -7.11 9.29 -13.30
N VAL A 373 -6.48 10.19 -14.08
CA VAL A 373 -5.10 10.65 -13.81
C VAL A 373 -5.01 11.20 -12.38
N PHE A 374 -4.01 10.76 -11.64
CA PHE A 374 -3.78 11.21 -10.28
C PHE A 374 -3.44 12.70 -10.20
N PRO A 375 -3.78 13.37 -9.09
CA PRO A 375 -3.20 14.67 -8.77
C PRO A 375 -1.67 14.59 -8.80
N LYS A 376 -1.02 15.65 -9.20
CA LYS A 376 0.44 15.72 -9.21
C LYS A 376 0.98 15.49 -7.80
N LEU A 377 2.00 14.63 -7.68
CA LEU A 377 2.71 14.42 -6.42
C LEU A 377 3.21 15.78 -5.86
N PRO A 378 3.12 16.01 -4.55
CA PRO A 378 3.67 17.23 -3.93
C PRO A 378 5.14 17.45 -4.28
N ALA A 379 5.56 18.72 -4.40
CA ALA A 379 6.95 19.05 -4.63
C ALA A 379 7.84 18.54 -3.48
N LYS A 380 9.14 18.36 -3.75
CA LYS A 380 10.09 17.78 -2.80
C LYS A 380 10.05 18.46 -1.43
N GLU A 381 9.95 19.80 -1.41
CA GLU A 381 9.89 20.61 -0.19
C GLU A 381 8.62 20.33 0.63
N GLN A 382 7.53 19.97 -0.03
CA GLN A 382 6.27 19.60 0.62
C GLN A 382 6.26 18.13 1.10
N LEU A 383 7.22 17.32 0.67
CA LEU A 383 7.44 15.96 1.15
C LEU A 383 8.36 15.90 2.38
N GLU A 384 9.08 16.98 2.68
CA GLU A 384 10.03 17.04 3.78
C GLU A 384 9.35 16.79 5.13
N ILE A 385 10.01 15.98 5.97
CA ILE A 385 9.59 15.67 7.34
C ILE A 385 10.45 16.50 8.28
N ASN A 386 9.87 17.50 8.91
CA ASN A 386 10.55 18.39 9.86
C ASN A 386 10.38 17.90 11.28
#